data_ae1809ff5b600c09d2c0d4ba638f0fc3
#
_entry.id   ae1809ff5b600c09d2c0d4ba638f0fc3
#
_cell.length_a   1.000
_cell.length_b   1.000
_cell.length_c   1.000
_cell.angle_alpha   90.00
_cell.angle_beta   90.00
_cell.angle_gamma   90.00
#
_symmetry.space_group_name_H-M   'P 1'
#
loop_
_entity.id
_entity.type
_entity.pdbx_description
1 polymer ?
#
loop_
_entity_poly.entity_id
_entity_poly.type
_entity_poly.pdbx_seq_one_letter_code
_entity_poly.pdbx_strand_id
1 'polypeptide(L)'
;MEKRVQDYTQDILAVVRSNTSPAAMSDKLGDFHANDIADAMPRLTVQERCKLYRILELDMLSDIFEYTDSDNAAEYVKEMDVKKGAAILSRMETDALVEVLHKIDKAKKKLLFELMDDDVRHDIEMIASFDEDEIGSRMTTNCIIIRENLTVKQAMNSLVEQAAKNDNISTIFVVTESQKFYGAIDLKDLIIARQDKSLEDLVATSYPYVYAEEDIDDCIEELKAYSEDSIPVLDNDNRFLGVITSSNIIDLVDDEMGEDYAMLAGLT
;
A
#
# COMPACT_ATOMS: atom_id res chain seq x y z
N MET A 1 -28.92 11.63 10.62
CA MET A 1 -28.67 10.38 11.37
C MET A 1 -27.21 10.06 11.10
N GLU A 2 -26.32 10.42 12.00
CA GLU A 2 -24.92 9.99 11.94
C GLU A 2 -24.91 8.46 12.03
N LYS A 3 -24.37 7.79 11.00
CA LYS A 3 -23.98 6.39 11.13
C LYS A 3 -22.88 6.35 12.19
N ARG A 4 -23.21 5.90 13.40
CA ARG A 4 -22.18 5.49 14.37
C ARG A 4 -21.40 4.35 13.73
N VAL A 5 -20.15 4.59 13.40
CA VAL A 5 -19.18 3.53 13.16
C VAL A 5 -19.14 2.73 14.48
N GLN A 6 -19.41 1.44 14.43
CA GLN A 6 -19.43 0.60 15.62
C GLN A 6 -17.99 0.41 16.09
N ASP A 7 -17.66 0.85 17.30
CA ASP A 7 -16.34 0.65 17.91
C ASP A 7 -16.23 -0.79 18.44
N TYR A 8 -15.47 -1.63 17.75
CA TYR A 8 -15.24 -3.03 18.10
C TYR A 8 -14.06 -3.23 19.09
N THR A 9 -13.41 -2.17 19.54
CA THR A 9 -12.21 -2.26 20.40
C THR A 9 -12.45 -3.15 21.62
N GLN A 10 -13.58 -2.99 22.32
CA GLN A 10 -13.87 -3.78 23.53
C GLN A 10 -14.10 -5.27 23.21
N ASP A 11 -14.71 -5.58 22.09
CA ASP A 11 -14.95 -6.94 21.65
C ASP A 11 -13.62 -7.64 21.30
N ILE A 12 -12.74 -6.93 20.58
CA ILE A 12 -11.39 -7.40 20.22
C ILE A 12 -10.56 -7.65 21.48
N LEU A 13 -10.54 -6.70 22.43
CA LEU A 13 -9.87 -6.88 23.73
C LEU A 13 -10.40 -8.09 24.49
N ALA A 14 -11.73 -8.31 24.49
CA ALA A 14 -12.34 -9.45 25.13
C ALA A 14 -11.93 -10.78 24.47
N VAL A 15 -11.85 -10.83 23.14
CA VAL A 15 -11.38 -11.99 22.38
C VAL A 15 -9.91 -12.30 22.74
N VAL A 16 -9.02 -11.30 22.72
CA VAL A 16 -7.58 -11.46 23.01
C VAL A 16 -7.35 -11.94 24.44
N ARG A 17 -8.15 -11.44 25.41
CA ARG A 17 -8.08 -11.79 26.84
C ARG A 17 -8.83 -13.06 27.20
N SER A 18 -9.58 -13.61 26.25
CA SER A 18 -10.31 -14.86 26.49
C SER A 18 -9.38 -16.07 26.67
N ASN A 19 -9.89 -17.08 27.35
CA ASN A 19 -9.17 -18.36 27.56
C ASN A 19 -9.49 -19.38 26.44
N THR A 20 -9.56 -18.91 25.19
CA THR A 20 -9.79 -19.76 24.01
C THR A 20 -8.48 -20.30 23.45
N SER A 21 -8.56 -21.36 22.64
CA SER A 21 -7.37 -21.89 21.94
C SER A 21 -6.83 -20.86 20.93
N PRO A 22 -5.52 -20.90 20.60
CA PRO A 22 -4.94 -20.01 19.58
C PRO A 22 -5.69 -20.01 18.25
N ALA A 23 -6.08 -21.17 17.74
CA ALA A 23 -6.84 -21.30 16.50
C ALA A 23 -8.23 -20.63 16.59
N ALA A 24 -8.99 -20.92 17.66
CA ALA A 24 -10.30 -20.31 17.86
C ALA A 24 -10.22 -18.79 18.12
N MET A 25 -9.10 -18.31 18.62
CA MET A 25 -8.85 -16.86 18.77
C MET A 25 -8.55 -16.22 17.43
N SER A 26 -7.70 -16.85 16.62
CA SER A 26 -7.40 -16.39 15.25
C SER A 26 -8.67 -16.35 14.39
N ASP A 27 -9.49 -17.41 14.42
CA ASP A 27 -10.77 -17.47 13.69
C ASP A 27 -11.71 -16.31 14.08
N LYS A 28 -11.83 -16.03 15.39
CA LYS A 28 -12.67 -14.92 15.88
C LYS A 28 -12.13 -13.54 15.53
N LEU A 29 -10.80 -13.38 15.49
CA LEU A 29 -10.18 -12.12 15.07
C LEU A 29 -10.32 -11.91 13.58
N GLY A 30 -10.38 -12.97 12.78
CA GLY A 30 -10.67 -12.92 11.34
C GLY A 30 -12.07 -12.41 10.99
N ASP A 31 -13.00 -12.32 11.96
CA ASP A 31 -14.31 -11.71 11.77
C ASP A 31 -14.28 -10.16 11.83
N PHE A 32 -13.19 -9.57 12.34
CA PHE A 32 -13.01 -8.12 12.42
C PHE A 32 -12.16 -7.61 11.24
N HIS A 33 -12.41 -6.38 10.84
CA HIS A 33 -11.56 -5.71 9.87
C HIS A 33 -10.18 -5.40 10.47
N ALA A 34 -9.13 -5.42 9.65
CA ALA A 34 -7.78 -5.14 10.11
C ALA A 34 -7.64 -3.76 10.80
N ASN A 35 -8.34 -2.74 10.26
CA ASN A 35 -8.41 -1.41 10.87
C ASN A 35 -8.96 -1.43 12.30
N ASP A 36 -10.05 -2.20 12.57
CA ASP A 36 -10.62 -2.29 13.93
C ASP A 36 -9.61 -2.92 14.91
N ILE A 37 -8.80 -3.89 14.42
CA ILE A 37 -7.76 -4.52 15.23
C ILE A 37 -6.60 -3.54 15.45
N ALA A 38 -6.19 -2.77 14.43
CA ALA A 38 -5.17 -1.74 14.54
C ALA A 38 -5.54 -0.70 15.60
N ASP A 39 -6.79 -0.24 15.62
CA ASP A 39 -7.34 0.68 16.64
C ASP A 39 -7.32 0.10 18.06
N ALA A 40 -7.40 -1.22 18.19
CA ALA A 40 -7.32 -1.89 19.48
C ALA A 40 -5.87 -2.12 19.97
N MET A 41 -4.89 -2.16 19.06
CA MET A 41 -3.48 -2.48 19.37
C MET A 41 -2.86 -1.61 20.47
N PRO A 42 -3.06 -0.27 20.52
CA PRO A 42 -2.50 0.58 21.56
C PRO A 42 -3.04 0.26 22.97
N ARG A 43 -4.23 -0.37 23.06
CA ARG A 43 -4.86 -0.76 24.34
C ARG A 43 -4.47 -2.17 24.80
N LEU A 44 -3.71 -2.88 24.00
CA LEU A 44 -3.13 -4.17 24.35
C LEU A 44 -1.78 -4.00 25.06
N THR A 45 -1.49 -4.88 26.00
CA THR A 45 -0.14 -5.00 26.56
C THR A 45 0.81 -5.64 25.55
N VAL A 46 2.13 -5.42 25.72
CA VAL A 46 3.17 -6.08 24.89
C VAL A 46 2.97 -7.60 24.83
N GLN A 47 2.60 -8.23 25.94
CA GLN A 47 2.38 -9.68 25.99
C GLN A 47 1.16 -10.10 25.16
N GLU A 48 0.09 -9.30 25.15
CA GLU A 48 -1.11 -9.54 24.37
C GLU A 48 -0.81 -9.34 22.86
N ARG A 49 -0.07 -8.28 22.48
CA ARG A 49 0.40 -8.08 21.11
C ARG A 49 1.33 -9.20 20.62
N CYS A 50 2.30 -9.61 21.44
CA CYS A 50 3.16 -10.76 21.13
C CYS A 50 2.39 -12.08 20.95
N LYS A 51 1.22 -12.22 21.58
CA LYS A 51 0.32 -13.36 21.35
C LYS A 51 -0.32 -13.26 19.98
N LEU A 52 -0.80 -12.06 19.58
CA LEU A 52 -1.36 -11.81 18.24
C LEU A 52 -0.33 -12.11 17.15
N TYR A 53 0.89 -11.61 17.29
CA TYR A 53 1.97 -11.85 16.31
C TYR A 53 2.27 -13.35 16.08
N ARG A 54 1.94 -14.21 17.05
CA ARG A 54 2.17 -15.67 16.94
C ARG A 54 1.00 -16.42 16.33
N ILE A 55 -0.23 -15.94 16.51
CA ILE A 55 -1.43 -16.67 16.13
C ILE A 55 -2.05 -16.20 14.80
N LEU A 56 -1.84 -14.94 14.42
CA LEU A 56 -2.36 -14.40 13.17
C LEU A 56 -1.43 -14.73 12.00
N GLU A 57 -2.04 -14.94 10.84
CA GLU A 57 -1.33 -15.11 9.57
C GLU A 57 -0.59 -13.83 9.18
N LEU A 58 0.43 -13.98 8.33
CA LEU A 58 1.30 -12.85 7.95
C LEU A 58 0.54 -11.76 7.18
N ASP A 59 -0.38 -12.15 6.31
CA ASP A 59 -1.15 -11.21 5.49
C ASP A 59 -2.06 -10.36 6.37
N MET A 60 -2.79 -10.98 7.32
CA MET A 60 -3.59 -10.24 8.29
C MET A 60 -2.76 -9.32 9.21
N LEU A 61 -1.54 -9.74 9.57
CA LEU A 61 -0.65 -8.88 10.34
C LEU A 61 -0.15 -7.71 9.50
N SER A 62 0.14 -7.91 8.23
CA SER A 62 0.52 -6.85 7.29
C SER A 62 -0.59 -5.81 7.19
N ASP A 63 -1.83 -6.24 6.92
CA ASP A 63 -2.99 -5.36 6.86
C ASP A 63 -3.18 -4.55 8.16
N ILE A 64 -3.02 -5.18 9.32
CA ILE A 64 -3.11 -4.49 10.61
C ILE A 64 -2.00 -3.41 10.73
N PHE A 65 -0.79 -3.71 10.26
CA PHE A 65 0.32 -2.77 10.32
C PHE A 65 0.14 -1.59 9.35
N GLU A 66 -0.48 -1.79 8.19
CA GLU A 66 -0.82 -0.72 7.25
C GLU A 66 -1.84 0.28 7.83
N TYR A 67 -2.81 -0.20 8.62
CA TYR A 67 -3.76 0.67 9.34
C TYR A 67 -3.20 1.21 10.66
N THR A 68 -1.98 0.84 11.04
CA THR A 68 -1.34 1.31 12.26
C THR A 68 -0.48 2.52 11.94
N ASP A 69 -0.61 3.59 12.73
CA ASP A 69 0.30 4.74 12.67
C ASP A 69 1.77 4.31 12.63
N SER A 70 2.59 4.94 11.79
CA SER A 70 3.96 4.52 11.48
C SER A 70 4.88 4.51 12.71
N ASP A 71 4.69 5.42 13.68
CA ASP A 71 5.45 5.45 14.93
C ASP A 71 5.10 4.23 15.81
N ASN A 72 3.80 3.90 15.92
CA ASN A 72 3.34 2.71 16.63
C ASN A 72 3.79 1.42 15.95
N ALA A 73 3.68 1.35 14.63
CA ALA A 73 4.13 0.20 13.84
C ALA A 73 5.63 -0.06 14.04
N ALA A 74 6.46 0.99 14.03
CA ALA A 74 7.89 0.91 14.31
C ALA A 74 8.18 0.37 15.73
N GLU A 75 7.41 0.78 16.75
CA GLU A 75 7.53 0.23 18.11
C GLU A 75 7.10 -1.24 18.15
N TYR A 76 6.02 -1.61 17.48
CA TYR A 76 5.52 -3.00 17.45
C TYR A 76 6.50 -3.95 16.74
N VAL A 77 7.17 -3.49 15.69
CA VAL A 77 8.28 -4.25 15.06
C VAL A 77 9.40 -4.57 16.06
N LYS A 78 9.64 -3.70 17.07
CA LYS A 78 10.66 -3.95 18.12
C LYS A 78 10.27 -5.06 19.08
N GLU A 79 8.99 -5.39 19.20
CA GLU A 79 8.45 -6.42 20.09
C GLU A 79 8.59 -7.85 19.53
N MET A 80 9.01 -8.01 18.28
CA MET A 80 9.12 -9.30 17.61
C MET A 80 10.55 -9.61 17.12
N ASP A 81 10.78 -10.85 16.73
CA ASP A 81 12.05 -11.21 16.11
C ASP A 81 12.18 -10.59 14.71
N VAL A 82 13.44 -10.36 14.28
CA VAL A 82 13.72 -9.62 13.04
C VAL A 82 13.16 -10.31 11.80
N LYS A 83 13.13 -11.65 11.77
CA LYS A 83 12.59 -12.40 10.61
C LYS A 83 11.08 -12.20 10.48
N LYS A 84 10.36 -12.24 11.62
CA LYS A 84 8.92 -12.01 11.65
C LYS A 84 8.61 -10.57 11.23
N GLY A 85 9.35 -9.59 11.78
CA GLY A 85 9.23 -8.19 11.41
C GLY A 85 9.46 -7.96 9.92
N ALA A 86 10.56 -8.51 9.35
CA ALA A 86 10.83 -8.40 7.92
C ALA A 86 9.73 -9.04 7.07
N ALA A 87 9.22 -10.22 7.47
CA ALA A 87 8.16 -10.92 6.74
C ALA A 87 6.81 -10.19 6.75
N ILE A 88 6.48 -9.46 7.81
CA ILE A 88 5.28 -8.61 7.88
C ILE A 88 5.49 -7.37 6.99
N LEU A 89 6.58 -6.64 7.21
CA LEU A 89 6.88 -5.40 6.51
C LEU A 89 7.00 -5.62 4.98
N SER A 90 7.56 -6.75 4.53
CA SER A 90 7.68 -7.06 3.09
C SER A 90 6.34 -7.32 2.38
N ARG A 91 5.23 -7.38 3.10
CA ARG A 91 3.88 -7.55 2.55
C ARG A 91 3.06 -6.27 2.57
N MET A 92 3.55 -5.25 3.26
CA MET A 92 2.91 -3.95 3.32
C MET A 92 3.05 -3.22 1.97
N GLU A 93 2.16 -2.28 1.72
CA GLU A 93 2.33 -1.28 0.67
C GLU A 93 3.70 -0.60 0.80
N THR A 94 4.37 -0.34 -0.31
CA THR A 94 5.78 0.08 -0.27
C THR A 94 5.97 1.45 0.38
N ASP A 95 5.06 2.38 0.18
CA ASP A 95 5.06 3.70 0.82
C ASP A 95 4.91 3.59 2.34
N ALA A 96 3.91 2.86 2.84
CA ALA A 96 3.73 2.59 4.27
C ALA A 96 4.94 1.87 4.88
N LEU A 97 5.52 0.90 4.18
CA LEU A 97 6.75 0.24 4.57
C LEU A 97 7.91 1.22 4.74
N VAL A 98 8.11 2.13 3.78
CA VAL A 98 9.18 3.14 3.80
C VAL A 98 8.99 4.08 4.99
N GLU A 99 7.78 4.54 5.27
CA GLU A 99 7.48 5.38 6.44
C GLU A 99 7.83 4.68 7.76
N VAL A 100 7.42 3.42 7.93
CA VAL A 100 7.78 2.64 9.14
C VAL A 100 9.28 2.48 9.27
N LEU A 101 9.99 2.22 8.15
CA LEU A 101 11.46 2.09 8.16
C LEU A 101 12.16 3.41 8.53
N HIS A 102 11.59 4.57 8.24
CA HIS A 102 12.13 5.87 8.67
C HIS A 102 12.08 6.04 10.19
N LYS A 103 11.11 5.43 10.88
CA LYS A 103 10.94 5.49 12.35
C LYS A 103 11.76 4.43 13.11
N ILE A 104 12.36 3.46 12.41
CA ILE A 104 13.18 2.40 13.01
C ILE A 104 14.64 2.82 13.09
N ASP A 105 15.33 2.47 14.21
CA ASP A 105 16.74 2.73 14.38
C ASP A 105 17.60 2.08 13.28
N LYS A 106 18.72 2.75 12.95
CA LYS A 106 19.59 2.39 11.84
C LYS A 106 20.11 0.94 11.89
N ALA A 107 20.36 0.41 13.10
CA ALA A 107 20.91 -0.94 13.25
C ALA A 107 19.85 -2.00 12.93
N LYS A 108 18.63 -1.83 13.46
CA LYS A 108 17.50 -2.74 13.20
C LYS A 108 16.98 -2.61 11.78
N LYS A 109 16.90 -1.38 11.22
CA LYS A 109 16.57 -1.15 9.81
C LYS A 109 17.45 -1.96 8.88
N LYS A 110 18.77 -1.94 9.11
CA LYS A 110 19.72 -2.72 8.29
C LYS A 110 19.43 -4.22 8.35
N LEU A 111 19.16 -4.76 9.55
CA LEU A 111 18.86 -6.20 9.71
C LEU A 111 17.54 -6.60 9.05
N LEU A 112 16.52 -5.76 9.14
CA LEU A 112 15.24 -5.98 8.47
C LEU A 112 15.44 -5.98 6.95
N PHE A 113 16.12 -4.98 6.42
CA PHE A 113 16.41 -4.82 5.00
C PHE A 113 17.19 -6.01 4.42
N GLU A 114 18.20 -6.54 5.15
CA GLU A 114 18.96 -7.73 4.73
C GLU A 114 18.11 -9.02 4.65
N LEU A 115 16.94 -9.06 5.29
CA LEU A 115 16.04 -10.22 5.31
C LEU A 115 14.86 -10.09 4.33
N MET A 116 14.68 -8.94 3.70
CA MET A 116 13.66 -8.71 2.67
C MET A 116 14.09 -9.29 1.33
N ASP A 117 13.13 -9.62 0.47
CA ASP A 117 13.38 -10.08 -0.89
C ASP A 117 14.02 -8.98 -1.75
N ASP A 118 14.73 -9.37 -2.81
CA ASP A 118 15.48 -8.43 -3.66
C ASP A 118 14.57 -7.40 -4.37
N ASP A 119 13.36 -7.81 -4.78
CA ASP A 119 12.35 -6.94 -5.38
C ASP A 119 11.88 -5.87 -4.38
N VAL A 120 11.51 -6.27 -3.17
CA VAL A 120 11.10 -5.34 -2.10
C VAL A 120 12.21 -4.35 -1.76
N ARG A 121 13.47 -4.81 -1.67
CA ARG A 121 14.61 -3.91 -1.42
C ARG A 121 14.80 -2.87 -2.54
N HIS A 122 14.64 -3.31 -3.79
CA HIS A 122 14.75 -2.40 -4.94
C HIS A 122 13.66 -1.32 -4.90
N ASP A 123 12.43 -1.69 -4.60
CA ASP A 123 11.31 -0.76 -4.50
C ASP A 123 11.51 0.25 -3.36
N ILE A 124 11.97 -0.22 -2.18
CA ILE A 124 12.33 0.68 -1.06
C ILE A 124 13.43 1.67 -1.47
N GLU A 125 14.50 1.20 -2.13
CA GLU A 125 15.60 2.06 -2.56
C GLU A 125 15.14 3.10 -3.59
N MET A 126 14.24 2.71 -4.49
CA MET A 126 13.68 3.59 -5.50
C MET A 126 12.82 4.69 -4.84
N ILE A 127 11.86 4.33 -4.00
CA ILE A 127 10.98 5.31 -3.32
C ILE A 127 11.79 6.21 -2.38
N ALA A 128 12.71 5.64 -1.60
CA ALA A 128 13.57 6.40 -0.70
C ALA A 128 14.61 7.29 -1.42
N SER A 129 14.69 7.26 -2.74
CA SER A 129 15.57 8.16 -3.53
C SER A 129 14.90 9.49 -3.84
N PHE A 130 13.60 9.62 -3.66
CA PHE A 130 12.84 10.85 -3.84
C PHE A 130 12.81 11.65 -2.53
N ASP A 131 12.75 12.97 -2.64
CA ASP A 131 12.59 13.86 -1.50
C ASP A 131 11.15 13.75 -0.94
N GLU A 132 10.95 14.09 0.34
CA GLU A 132 9.65 13.89 1.03
C GLU A 132 8.51 14.74 0.43
N ASP A 133 8.84 15.83 -0.26
CA ASP A 133 7.93 16.73 -0.98
C ASP A 133 7.69 16.32 -2.45
N GLU A 134 8.39 15.32 -2.95
CA GLU A 134 8.20 14.79 -4.30
C GLU A 134 7.15 13.66 -4.34
N ILE A 135 6.32 13.62 -5.38
CA ILE A 135 5.28 12.59 -5.58
C ILE A 135 5.85 11.17 -5.57
N GLY A 136 7.06 10.97 -6.05
CA GLY A 136 7.73 9.67 -6.05
C GLY A 136 7.93 9.07 -4.66
N SER A 137 7.99 9.90 -3.60
CA SER A 137 8.10 9.44 -2.22
C SER A 137 6.79 8.82 -1.67
N ARG A 138 5.66 9.09 -2.33
CA ARG A 138 4.30 8.66 -1.91
C ARG A 138 3.70 7.61 -2.82
N MET A 139 4.42 7.15 -3.84
CA MET A 139 3.94 6.12 -4.76
C MET A 139 4.05 4.73 -4.15
N THR A 140 3.20 3.82 -4.63
CA THR A 140 3.30 2.38 -4.38
C THR A 140 3.63 1.62 -5.66
N THR A 141 4.31 0.49 -5.54
CA THR A 141 4.57 -0.46 -6.64
C THR A 141 3.51 -1.57 -6.72
N ASN A 142 2.54 -1.56 -5.79
CA ASN A 142 1.43 -2.51 -5.73
C ASN A 142 0.42 -2.22 -6.86
N CYS A 143 0.72 -2.67 -8.06
CA CYS A 143 -0.13 -2.51 -9.24
C CYS A 143 0.14 -3.59 -10.29
N ILE A 144 -0.73 -3.69 -11.28
CA ILE A 144 -0.61 -4.65 -12.38
C ILE A 144 -0.01 -3.97 -13.60
N ILE A 145 1.10 -4.51 -14.08
CA ILE A 145 1.82 -4.01 -15.27
C ILE A 145 1.88 -5.12 -16.34
N ILE A 146 1.47 -4.79 -17.56
CA ILE A 146 1.58 -5.68 -18.71
C ILE A 146 2.27 -4.99 -19.88
N ARG A 147 2.76 -5.77 -20.84
CA ARG A 147 3.37 -5.24 -22.07
C ARG A 147 2.33 -5.05 -23.18
N GLU A 148 2.52 -4.01 -23.99
CA GLU A 148 1.63 -3.66 -25.10
C GLU A 148 1.47 -4.76 -26.17
N ASN A 149 2.49 -5.59 -26.35
CA ASN A 149 2.53 -6.63 -27.40
C ASN A 149 1.88 -7.96 -26.99
N LEU A 150 1.19 -8.04 -25.87
CA LEU A 150 0.50 -9.24 -25.42
C LEU A 150 -0.86 -9.40 -26.13
N THR A 151 -1.30 -10.64 -26.27
CA THR A 151 -2.69 -10.95 -26.57
C THR A 151 -3.57 -10.80 -25.33
N VAL A 152 -4.88 -10.62 -25.48
CA VAL A 152 -5.85 -10.57 -24.37
C VAL A 152 -5.69 -11.78 -23.42
N LYS A 153 -5.48 -12.97 -23.98
CA LYS A 153 -5.26 -14.19 -23.18
C LYS A 153 -3.96 -14.13 -22.37
N GLN A 154 -2.87 -13.62 -22.94
CA GLN A 154 -1.59 -13.49 -22.24
C GLN A 154 -1.67 -12.39 -21.19
N ALA A 155 -2.34 -11.27 -21.48
CA ALA A 155 -2.60 -10.20 -20.54
C ALA A 155 -3.40 -10.70 -19.32
N MET A 156 -4.46 -11.50 -19.55
CA MET A 156 -5.24 -12.11 -18.47
C MET A 156 -4.40 -13.08 -17.61
N ASN A 157 -3.54 -13.88 -18.23
CA ASN A 157 -2.65 -14.77 -17.46
C ASN A 157 -1.67 -13.98 -16.61
N SER A 158 -1.07 -12.92 -17.17
CA SER A 158 -0.15 -12.04 -16.45
C SER A 158 -0.85 -11.33 -15.28
N LEU A 159 -2.09 -10.86 -15.49
CA LEU A 159 -2.93 -10.30 -14.42
C LEU A 159 -3.12 -11.31 -13.27
N VAL A 160 -3.53 -12.54 -13.56
CA VAL A 160 -3.77 -13.57 -12.55
C VAL A 160 -2.49 -13.90 -11.75
N GLU A 161 -1.34 -13.96 -12.42
CA GLU A 161 -0.06 -14.19 -11.75
C GLU A 161 0.32 -13.02 -10.82
N GLN A 162 0.12 -11.78 -11.27
CA GLN A 162 0.46 -10.60 -10.48
C GLN A 162 -0.55 -10.34 -9.36
N ALA A 163 -1.83 -10.60 -9.56
CA ALA A 163 -2.89 -10.43 -8.57
C ALA A 163 -2.72 -11.34 -7.32
N ALA A 164 -1.83 -12.34 -7.37
CA ALA A 164 -1.47 -13.12 -6.19
C ALA A 164 -0.59 -12.33 -5.19
N LYS A 165 -0.01 -11.20 -5.62
CA LYS A 165 0.91 -10.36 -4.83
C LYS A 165 0.49 -8.89 -4.77
N ASN A 166 -0.43 -8.46 -5.62
CA ASN A 166 -0.86 -7.07 -5.75
C ASN A 166 -2.37 -6.97 -5.58
N ASP A 167 -2.84 -6.00 -4.81
CA ASP A 167 -4.25 -5.76 -4.50
C ASP A 167 -4.87 -4.70 -5.41
N ASN A 168 -4.06 -3.76 -5.93
CA ASN A 168 -4.46 -2.74 -6.89
C ASN A 168 -4.62 -3.33 -8.29
N ILE A 169 -5.74 -4.02 -8.53
CA ILE A 169 -6.01 -4.76 -9.76
C ILE A 169 -7.07 -4.13 -10.65
N SER A 170 -7.77 -3.09 -10.19
CA SER A 170 -8.87 -2.44 -10.93
C SER A 170 -8.39 -1.80 -12.24
N THR A 171 -7.17 -1.28 -12.24
CA THR A 171 -6.49 -0.70 -13.40
C THR A 171 -5.25 -1.51 -13.75
N ILE A 172 -5.11 -1.88 -15.01
CA ILE A 172 -3.95 -2.58 -15.55
C ILE A 172 -3.13 -1.59 -16.37
N PHE A 173 -1.89 -1.35 -15.99
CA PHE A 173 -1.01 -0.43 -16.70
C PHE A 173 -0.26 -1.14 -17.82
N VAL A 174 -0.19 -0.48 -18.97
CA VAL A 174 0.44 -1.02 -20.16
C VAL A 174 1.72 -0.25 -20.44
N VAL A 175 2.81 -1.00 -20.60
CA VAL A 175 4.12 -0.44 -20.91
C VAL A 175 4.69 -1.00 -22.21
N THR A 176 5.54 -0.21 -22.86
CA THR A 176 6.30 -0.64 -24.04
C THR A 176 7.41 -1.62 -23.66
N GLU A 177 8.10 -2.20 -24.65
CA GLU A 177 9.29 -3.02 -24.40
C GLU A 177 10.40 -2.27 -23.66
N SER A 178 10.47 -0.93 -23.82
CA SER A 178 11.43 -0.07 -23.12
C SER A 178 10.93 0.43 -21.76
N GLN A 179 9.88 -0.17 -21.21
CA GLN A 179 9.24 0.17 -19.93
C GLN A 179 8.60 1.58 -19.91
N LYS A 180 8.38 2.20 -21.04
CA LYS A 180 7.67 3.48 -21.10
C LYS A 180 6.18 3.26 -20.96
N PHE A 181 5.53 4.14 -20.24
CA PHE A 181 4.07 4.13 -20.09
C PHE A 181 3.40 4.28 -21.47
N TYR A 182 2.45 3.41 -21.77
CA TYR A 182 1.71 3.42 -23.02
C TYR A 182 0.24 3.79 -22.81
N GLY A 183 -0.36 3.34 -21.69
CA GLY A 183 -1.74 3.59 -21.34
C GLY A 183 -2.23 2.64 -20.26
N ALA A 184 -3.54 2.60 -20.05
CA ALA A 184 -4.17 1.76 -19.05
C ALA A 184 -5.38 1.00 -19.60
N ILE A 185 -5.73 -0.11 -18.96
CA ILE A 185 -6.91 -0.92 -19.26
C ILE A 185 -7.70 -1.10 -17.98
N ASP A 186 -9.00 -0.84 -18.01
CA ASP A 186 -9.90 -1.20 -16.92
C ASP A 186 -10.03 -2.74 -16.82
N LEU A 187 -9.93 -3.27 -15.60
CA LEU A 187 -10.05 -4.72 -15.35
C LEU A 187 -11.34 -5.30 -15.97
N LYS A 188 -12.44 -4.58 -15.86
CA LYS A 188 -13.72 -4.99 -16.43
C LYS A 188 -13.63 -5.17 -17.94
N ASP A 189 -12.95 -4.24 -18.63
CA ASP A 189 -12.82 -4.32 -20.09
C ASP A 189 -11.95 -5.50 -20.52
N LEU A 190 -10.90 -5.80 -19.76
CA LEU A 190 -10.09 -7.01 -19.99
C LEU A 190 -10.87 -8.30 -19.73
N ILE A 191 -11.70 -8.36 -18.67
CA ILE A 191 -12.53 -9.53 -18.33
C ILE A 191 -13.58 -9.82 -19.42
N ILE A 192 -14.22 -8.80 -19.98
CA ILE A 192 -15.27 -8.97 -20.98
C ILE A 192 -14.74 -9.06 -22.43
N ALA A 193 -13.44 -8.81 -22.60
CA ALA A 193 -12.81 -8.85 -23.91
C ALA A 193 -12.87 -10.25 -24.53
N ARG A 194 -13.16 -10.31 -25.84
CA ARG A 194 -13.05 -11.56 -26.60
C ARG A 194 -11.58 -11.86 -26.86
N GLN A 195 -11.24 -13.14 -26.85
CA GLN A 195 -9.85 -13.60 -27.05
C GLN A 195 -9.25 -13.25 -28.41
N ASP A 196 -10.10 -12.95 -29.40
CA ASP A 196 -9.73 -12.56 -30.76
C ASP A 196 -9.53 -11.05 -30.94
N LYS A 197 -9.87 -10.23 -29.93
CA LYS A 197 -9.57 -8.79 -29.93
C LYS A 197 -8.08 -8.52 -29.74
N SER A 198 -7.60 -7.44 -30.36
CA SER A 198 -6.29 -6.88 -30.02
C SER A 198 -6.33 -6.28 -28.63
N LEU A 199 -5.25 -6.44 -27.87
CA LEU A 199 -5.10 -5.76 -26.59
C LEU A 199 -5.08 -4.24 -26.78
N GLU A 200 -4.49 -3.76 -27.86
CA GLU A 200 -4.42 -2.34 -28.25
C GLU A 200 -5.80 -1.67 -28.32
N ASP A 201 -6.84 -2.42 -28.74
CA ASP A 201 -8.23 -1.92 -28.82
C ASP A 201 -8.84 -1.63 -27.42
N LEU A 202 -8.21 -2.12 -26.35
CA LEU A 202 -8.66 -1.95 -24.98
C LEU A 202 -7.87 -0.84 -24.23
N VAL A 203 -6.72 -0.43 -24.75
CA VAL A 203 -5.84 0.51 -24.08
C VAL A 203 -6.35 1.94 -24.21
N ALA A 204 -6.60 2.59 -23.07
CA ALA A 204 -6.82 4.03 -22.98
C ALA A 204 -5.45 4.74 -22.98
N THR A 205 -5.03 5.28 -24.11
CA THR A 205 -3.73 5.96 -24.25
C THR A 205 -3.73 7.41 -23.74
N SER A 206 -4.92 7.96 -23.44
CA SER A 206 -5.10 9.30 -22.86
C SER A 206 -5.28 9.26 -21.34
N TYR A 207 -4.77 8.23 -20.69
CA TYR A 207 -4.84 8.07 -19.24
C TYR A 207 -3.95 9.11 -18.54
N PRO A 208 -4.40 9.74 -17.42
CA PRO A 208 -3.60 10.71 -16.67
C PRO A 208 -2.35 10.08 -16.06
N TYR A 209 -1.32 10.86 -15.85
CA TYR A 209 -0.07 10.45 -15.16
C TYR A 209 0.61 11.66 -14.53
N VAL A 210 1.53 11.42 -13.60
CA VAL A 210 2.39 12.43 -12.98
C VAL A 210 3.84 12.00 -13.06
N TYR A 211 4.79 12.96 -12.92
CA TYR A 211 6.22 12.65 -12.85
C TYR A 211 6.66 12.56 -11.39
N ALA A 212 7.54 11.61 -11.09
CA ALA A 212 7.98 11.31 -9.73
C ALA A 212 8.68 12.48 -9.02
N GLU A 213 9.36 13.36 -9.79
CA GLU A 213 10.06 14.55 -9.28
C GLU A 213 9.14 15.79 -9.20
N GLU A 214 7.83 15.67 -9.47
CA GLU A 214 6.90 16.78 -9.27
C GLU A 214 6.62 16.98 -7.77
N ASP A 215 6.53 18.25 -7.38
CA ASP A 215 6.18 18.66 -6.05
C ASP A 215 4.73 18.28 -5.73
N ILE A 216 4.50 17.72 -4.54
CA ILE A 216 3.18 17.25 -4.10
C ILE A 216 2.16 18.40 -4.12
N ASP A 217 2.53 19.56 -3.59
CA ASP A 217 1.63 20.72 -3.47
C ASP A 217 1.21 21.25 -4.85
N ASP A 218 2.12 21.19 -5.83
CA ASP A 218 1.85 21.65 -7.20
C ASP A 218 0.89 20.72 -7.96
N CYS A 219 0.95 19.40 -7.72
CA CYS A 219 0.15 18.41 -8.46
C CYS A 219 -1.11 17.92 -7.72
N ILE A 220 -1.27 18.17 -6.42
CA ILE A 220 -2.38 17.65 -5.61
C ILE A 220 -3.75 18.12 -6.11
N GLU A 221 -3.88 19.37 -6.56
CA GLU A 221 -5.11 19.91 -7.12
C GLU A 221 -5.49 19.22 -8.45
N GLU A 222 -4.50 18.84 -9.24
CA GLU A 222 -4.69 18.12 -10.49
C GLU A 222 -5.07 16.66 -10.22
N LEU A 223 -4.42 16.02 -9.25
CA LEU A 223 -4.74 14.66 -8.79
C LEU A 223 -6.18 14.54 -8.26
N LYS A 224 -6.63 15.53 -7.47
CA LYS A 224 -8.03 15.60 -6.97
C LYS A 224 -9.08 15.67 -8.10
N ALA A 225 -8.71 16.21 -9.26
CA ALA A 225 -9.64 16.35 -10.40
C ALA A 225 -9.89 15.03 -11.13
N TYR A 226 -9.01 14.06 -10.98
CA TYR A 226 -9.17 12.73 -11.58
C TYR A 226 -10.03 11.83 -10.69
N SER A 227 -10.86 10.99 -11.35
CA SER A 227 -11.73 10.01 -10.67
C SER A 227 -11.17 8.61 -10.75
N GLU A 228 -9.89 8.50 -11.06
CA GLU A 228 -9.22 7.22 -11.26
C GLU A 228 -8.83 6.57 -9.93
N ASP A 229 -8.91 5.25 -9.84
CA ASP A 229 -8.52 4.51 -8.64
C ASP A 229 -7.01 4.60 -8.36
N SER A 230 -6.21 4.75 -9.43
CA SER A 230 -4.77 4.92 -9.35
C SER A 230 -4.22 5.66 -10.57
N ILE A 231 -3.22 6.51 -10.35
CA ILE A 231 -2.58 7.36 -11.36
C ILE A 231 -1.11 6.95 -11.49
N PRO A 232 -0.62 6.65 -12.72
CA PRO A 232 0.77 6.28 -12.96
C PRO A 232 1.76 7.39 -12.57
N VAL A 233 2.85 6.98 -11.93
CA VAL A 233 4.02 7.80 -11.64
C VAL A 233 5.14 7.41 -12.61
N LEU A 234 5.69 8.38 -13.31
CA LEU A 234 6.69 8.19 -14.36
C LEU A 234 8.00 8.89 -14.00
N ASP A 235 9.11 8.38 -14.54
CA ASP A 235 10.37 9.13 -14.57
C ASP A 235 10.39 10.16 -15.72
N ASN A 236 11.42 10.99 -15.76
CA ASN A 236 11.62 12.01 -16.80
C ASN A 236 11.84 11.45 -18.22
N ASP A 237 12.06 10.13 -18.34
CA ASP A 237 12.14 9.39 -19.62
C ASP A 237 10.79 8.76 -20.02
N ASN A 238 9.71 9.03 -19.27
CA ASN A 238 8.38 8.43 -19.36
C ASN A 238 8.35 6.92 -19.04
N ARG A 239 9.29 6.40 -18.26
CA ARG A 239 9.23 5.04 -17.77
C ARG A 239 8.29 4.95 -16.57
N PHE A 240 7.55 3.87 -16.51
CA PHE A 240 6.63 3.59 -15.42
C PHE A 240 7.44 3.20 -14.17
N LEU A 241 7.19 3.87 -13.05
CA LEU A 241 7.82 3.61 -11.75
C LEU A 241 6.86 2.96 -10.76
N GLY A 242 5.64 3.48 -10.65
CA GLY A 242 4.63 3.04 -9.70
C GLY A 242 3.32 3.78 -9.92
N VAL A 243 2.48 3.84 -8.90
CA VAL A 243 1.19 4.53 -8.93
C VAL A 243 0.95 5.33 -7.66
N ILE A 244 0.17 6.40 -7.75
CA ILE A 244 -0.51 7.05 -6.63
C ILE A 244 -1.94 6.54 -6.62
N THR A 245 -2.38 5.97 -5.50
CA THR A 245 -3.75 5.50 -5.34
C THR A 245 -4.68 6.63 -4.88
N SER A 246 -5.98 6.43 -5.04
CA SER A 246 -6.98 7.36 -4.48
C SER A 246 -6.87 7.49 -2.95
N SER A 247 -6.42 6.44 -2.25
CA SER A 247 -6.14 6.48 -0.81
C SER A 247 -4.96 7.41 -0.51
N ASN A 248 -3.84 7.24 -1.22
CA ASN A 248 -2.67 8.13 -1.05
C ASN A 248 -3.04 9.61 -1.30
N ILE A 249 -3.87 9.89 -2.32
CA ILE A 249 -4.31 11.25 -2.63
C ILE A 249 -5.15 11.82 -1.46
N ILE A 250 -6.00 11.02 -0.84
CA ILE A 250 -6.80 11.46 0.32
C ILE A 250 -5.88 11.80 1.49
N ASP A 251 -4.91 10.94 1.80
CA ASP A 251 -3.97 11.14 2.90
C ASP A 251 -3.11 12.40 2.67
N LEU A 252 -2.63 12.63 1.44
CA LEU A 252 -1.91 13.86 1.08
C LEU A 252 -2.76 15.13 1.27
N VAL A 253 -4.05 15.07 0.90
CA VAL A 253 -4.99 16.20 1.11
C VAL A 253 -5.21 16.49 2.58
N ASP A 254 -5.35 15.44 3.39
CA ASP A 254 -5.56 15.58 4.83
C ASP A 254 -4.32 16.15 5.53
N ASP A 255 -3.11 15.76 5.10
CA ASP A 255 -1.83 16.28 5.58
C ASP A 255 -1.69 17.78 5.24
N GLU A 256 -1.93 18.18 3.98
CA GLU A 256 -1.89 19.59 3.54
C GLU A 256 -2.87 20.47 4.34
N MET A 257 -4.10 19.99 4.53
CA MET A 257 -5.10 20.72 5.35
C MET A 257 -4.66 20.84 6.82
N GLY A 258 -3.98 19.82 7.37
CA GLY A 258 -3.44 19.84 8.72
C GLY A 258 -2.34 20.90 8.87
N GLU A 259 -1.43 21.02 7.92
CA GLU A 259 -0.36 22.03 7.90
C GLU A 259 -0.92 23.46 7.76
N ASP A 260 -1.88 23.69 6.88
CA ASP A 260 -2.56 24.97 6.73
C ASP A 260 -3.26 25.41 8.02
N TYR A 261 -3.93 24.50 8.73
CA TYR A 261 -4.53 24.78 10.04
C TYR A 261 -3.48 25.10 11.09
N ALA A 262 -2.33 24.40 11.10
CA ALA A 262 -1.23 24.66 12.04
C ALA A 262 -0.58 26.03 11.78
N MET A 263 -0.36 26.42 10.53
CA MET A 263 0.12 27.75 10.15
C MET A 263 -0.86 28.85 10.57
N LEU A 264 -2.16 28.70 10.29
CA LEU A 264 -3.20 29.66 10.68
C LEU A 264 -3.32 29.80 12.19
N ALA A 265 -3.08 28.73 12.96
CA ALA A 265 -3.10 28.73 14.42
C ALA A 265 -1.78 29.27 15.04
N GLY A 266 -0.73 29.53 14.23
CA GLY A 266 0.57 30.02 14.72
C GLY A 266 1.32 28.97 15.53
N LEU A 267 1.14 27.69 15.20
CA LEU A 267 1.75 26.55 15.89
C LEU A 267 3.04 26.05 15.22
N THR A 268 3.53 26.74 14.22
CA THR A 268 4.82 26.46 13.52
C THR A 268 5.89 27.43 13.93
#